data_c43c3d58c038bffb7a5d7fa6c9c8fb94
#
_entry.id   c43c3d58c038bffb7a5d7fa6c9c8fb94
#
_cell.length_a   1.000
_cell.length_b   1.000
_cell.length_c   1.000
_cell.angle_alpha   90.00
_cell.angle_beta   90.00
_cell.angle_gamma   90.00
#
_symmetry.space_group_name_H-M   'P 1'
#
loop_
_entity.id
_entity.type
_entity.pdbx_description
1 polymer ?
#
loop_
_entity_poly.entity_id
_entity_poly.type
_entity_poly.pdbx_seq_one_letter_code
_entity_poly.pdbx_strand_id
1 'polypeptide(L)'
;MELLAVTPLGRNRETSRLWIESRRLEALGFPPGMPFSMESKAGELLLKPAILAENHVSSRQIAGGRRPIIDVANQAVLQGLAEYPELKITGWFERLQISPTRRAAAILRSRRLTPPFRVLEVFAGGGTMTAALTGNDHFVVQAGIEIEPRFADVWQAAHPEAALIQADIRALEVSDLPPFDILIGGIPCTSHSNLGRAKKVSRANPSWATPAICSSRFCRWCATGCPQPSYSRTCRPSERASPGNW
;
A
#
# COMPACT_ATOMS: atom_id res chain seq x y z
N MET A 1 -15.69 -5.10 -12.74
CA MET A 1 -15.37 -4.95 -11.31
C MET A 1 -15.26 -3.47 -10.99
N GLU A 2 -15.98 -3.00 -10.01
CA GLU A 2 -16.11 -1.60 -9.65
C GLU A 2 -15.79 -1.43 -8.16
N LEU A 3 -15.05 -0.40 -7.78
CA LEU A 3 -14.83 -0.02 -6.38
C LEU A 3 -16.05 0.76 -5.87
N LEU A 4 -16.75 0.23 -4.89
CA LEU A 4 -17.92 0.88 -4.27
C LEU A 4 -17.52 1.81 -3.13
N ALA A 5 -16.65 1.34 -2.24
CA ALA A 5 -16.23 2.09 -1.08
C ALA A 5 -14.90 1.57 -0.51
N VAL A 6 -14.27 2.43 0.28
CA VAL A 6 -13.19 2.09 1.20
C VAL A 6 -13.63 2.60 2.57
N THR A 7 -13.72 1.71 3.56
CA THR A 7 -14.29 2.02 4.88
C THR A 7 -13.75 1.05 5.94
N PRO A 8 -13.61 1.48 7.20
CA PRO A 8 -13.45 0.53 8.30
C PRO A 8 -14.75 -0.23 8.57
N LEU A 9 -14.67 -1.32 9.33
CA LEU A 9 -15.88 -1.86 9.96
C LEU A 9 -16.45 -0.83 10.95
N GLY A 10 -17.76 -0.62 10.89
CA GLY A 10 -18.48 0.12 11.90
C GLY A 10 -18.55 -0.66 13.21
N ARG A 11 -18.98 -0.01 14.27
CA ARG A 11 -19.33 -0.64 15.54
C ARG A 11 -20.77 -0.31 15.90
N ASN A 12 -21.48 -1.34 16.35
CA ASN A 12 -22.78 -1.17 16.99
C ASN A 12 -22.65 -1.71 18.44
N ARG A 13 -22.60 -0.81 19.41
CA ARG A 13 -22.17 -1.11 20.79
C ARG A 13 -20.75 -1.71 20.76
N GLU A 14 -20.57 -2.96 21.20
CA GLU A 14 -19.27 -3.64 21.22
C GLU A 14 -19.03 -4.56 20.02
N THR A 15 -20.00 -4.68 19.11
CA THR A 15 -19.93 -5.62 17.99
C THR A 15 -19.53 -4.95 16.69
N SER A 16 -18.75 -5.66 15.87
CA SER A 16 -18.40 -5.21 14.52
C SER A 16 -19.63 -5.23 13.62
N ARG A 17 -19.73 -4.27 12.72
CA ARG A 17 -20.83 -4.13 11.76
C ARG A 17 -20.30 -3.69 10.40
N LEU A 18 -20.70 -4.37 9.35
CA LEU A 18 -20.49 -3.95 7.98
C LEU A 18 -21.75 -3.27 7.46
N TRP A 19 -21.65 -1.99 7.10
CA TRP A 19 -22.75 -1.21 6.56
C TRP A 19 -22.39 -0.70 5.17
N ILE A 20 -23.14 -1.14 4.16
CA ILE A 20 -22.98 -0.73 2.77
C ILE A 20 -24.28 -0.10 2.29
N GLU A 21 -24.30 1.20 2.10
CA GLU A 21 -25.44 1.94 1.58
C GLU A 21 -25.07 2.60 0.25
N SER A 22 -25.65 2.13 -0.85
CA SER A 22 -25.35 2.67 -2.17
C SER A 22 -26.47 2.36 -3.17
N ARG A 23 -26.84 3.33 -4.02
CA ARG A 23 -27.74 3.09 -5.16
C ARG A 23 -27.18 2.09 -6.17
N ARG A 24 -25.86 1.97 -6.23
CA ARG A 24 -25.18 1.03 -7.15
C ARG A 24 -25.45 -0.44 -6.83
N LEU A 25 -25.91 -0.74 -5.61
CA LEU A 25 -26.25 -2.12 -5.21
C LEU A 25 -27.34 -2.72 -6.10
N GLU A 26 -28.31 -1.92 -6.55
CA GLU A 26 -29.38 -2.41 -7.46
C GLU A 26 -28.80 -2.88 -8.79
N ALA A 27 -27.92 -2.10 -9.40
CA ALA A 27 -27.25 -2.42 -10.66
C ALA A 27 -26.34 -3.64 -10.53
N LEU A 28 -25.88 -3.95 -9.32
CA LEU A 28 -25.07 -5.11 -9.01
C LEU A 28 -25.87 -6.35 -8.62
N GLY A 29 -27.22 -6.31 -8.75
CA GLY A 29 -28.08 -7.46 -8.43
C GLY A 29 -28.50 -7.56 -6.95
N PHE A 30 -28.35 -6.47 -6.17
CA PHE A 30 -28.75 -6.38 -4.78
C PHE A 30 -29.86 -5.32 -4.56
N PRO A 31 -31.05 -5.44 -5.21
CA PRO A 31 -32.16 -4.54 -4.95
C PRO A 31 -32.73 -4.75 -3.55
N PRO A 32 -33.50 -3.78 -3.01
CA PRO A 32 -34.20 -3.92 -1.75
C PRO A 32 -35.05 -5.21 -1.68
N GLY A 33 -34.95 -5.95 -0.59
CA GLY A 33 -35.61 -7.23 -0.40
C GLY A 33 -34.89 -8.45 -0.96
N MET A 34 -33.82 -8.28 -1.77
CA MET A 34 -33.06 -9.40 -2.31
C MET A 34 -32.39 -10.18 -1.18
N PRO A 35 -32.64 -11.49 -1.08
CA PRO A 35 -31.93 -12.35 -0.14
C PRO A 35 -30.50 -12.61 -0.63
N PHE A 36 -29.55 -12.71 0.31
CA PHE A 36 -28.14 -12.94 -0.03
C PHE A 36 -27.44 -13.87 0.95
N SER A 37 -26.51 -14.65 0.43
CA SER A 37 -25.61 -15.50 1.19
C SER A 37 -24.28 -14.79 1.45
N MET A 38 -23.59 -15.25 2.49
CA MET A 38 -22.31 -14.76 2.94
C MET A 38 -21.31 -15.92 3.02
N GLU A 39 -20.15 -15.74 2.42
CA GLU A 39 -19.04 -16.68 2.48
C GLU A 39 -17.78 -15.94 2.96
N SER A 40 -17.27 -16.33 4.14
CA SER A 40 -16.03 -15.79 4.70
C SER A 40 -14.90 -16.78 4.52
N LYS A 41 -13.82 -16.33 3.84
CA LYS A 41 -12.64 -17.16 3.61
C LYS A 41 -11.37 -16.31 3.58
N ALA A 42 -10.36 -16.75 4.31
CA ALA A 42 -9.01 -16.16 4.29
C ALA A 42 -8.96 -14.63 4.49
N GLY A 43 -9.82 -14.09 5.38
CA GLY A 43 -9.88 -12.64 5.63
C GLY A 43 -10.59 -11.84 4.54
N GLU A 44 -11.39 -12.50 3.72
CA GLU A 44 -12.29 -11.88 2.74
C GLU A 44 -13.73 -12.32 3.00
N LEU A 45 -14.68 -11.46 2.67
CA LEU A 45 -16.10 -11.75 2.72
C LEU A 45 -16.71 -11.58 1.33
N LEU A 46 -17.36 -12.61 0.85
CA LEU A 46 -18.08 -12.63 -0.42
C LEU A 46 -19.58 -12.68 -0.17
N LEU A 47 -20.32 -11.76 -0.77
CA LEU A 47 -21.78 -11.74 -0.76
C LEU A 47 -22.31 -12.06 -2.16
N LYS A 48 -23.36 -12.90 -2.21
CA LYS A 48 -24.04 -13.29 -3.46
C LYS A 48 -25.54 -13.32 -3.25
N PRO A 49 -26.37 -12.88 -4.20
CA PRO A 49 -27.80 -13.16 -4.17
C PRO A 49 -28.06 -14.65 -4.04
N ALA A 50 -29.00 -15.03 -3.17
CA ALA A 50 -29.29 -16.44 -2.90
C ALA A 50 -30.74 -16.59 -2.38
N ILE A 51 -31.61 -17.21 -3.16
CA ILE A 51 -33.07 -17.27 -2.93
C ILE A 51 -33.49 -17.82 -1.55
N LEU A 52 -32.69 -18.72 -0.98
CA LEU A 52 -32.99 -19.36 0.32
C LEU A 52 -32.16 -18.78 1.47
N ALA A 53 -31.54 -17.62 1.30
CA ALA A 53 -30.74 -17.02 2.35
C ALA A 53 -31.60 -16.22 3.34
N GLU A 54 -31.20 -16.23 4.61
CA GLU A 54 -31.87 -15.49 5.69
C GLU A 54 -31.61 -13.97 5.68
N ASN A 55 -30.45 -13.57 5.13
CA ASN A 55 -30.09 -12.16 5.08
C ASN A 55 -30.73 -11.49 3.87
N HIS A 56 -31.28 -10.30 4.06
CA HIS A 56 -31.96 -9.55 3.03
C HIS A 56 -31.39 -8.13 2.90
N VAL A 57 -31.35 -7.64 1.68
CA VAL A 57 -31.02 -6.23 1.40
C VAL A 57 -32.15 -5.35 1.96
N SER A 58 -31.84 -4.57 2.97
CA SER A 58 -32.77 -3.58 3.52
C SER A 58 -32.77 -2.30 2.68
N SER A 59 -33.60 -1.32 3.04
CA SER A 59 -33.60 -0.03 2.34
C SER A 59 -34.00 1.12 3.27
N ARG A 60 -33.52 2.31 2.94
CA ARG A 60 -33.95 3.56 3.55
C ARG A 60 -34.63 4.45 2.51
N GLN A 61 -35.75 5.07 2.92
CA GLN A 61 -36.41 6.08 2.10
C GLN A 61 -35.56 7.36 2.06
N ILE A 62 -35.32 7.87 0.87
CA ILE A 62 -34.58 9.11 0.62
C ILE A 62 -35.34 9.96 -0.42
N ALA A 63 -34.96 11.21 -0.57
CA ALA A 63 -35.47 12.02 -1.66
C ALA A 63 -35.08 11.36 -3.00
N GLY A 64 -36.11 11.05 -3.81
CA GLY A 64 -35.93 10.35 -5.10
C GLY A 64 -35.92 8.83 -5.04
N GLY A 65 -36.50 8.19 -4.01
CA GLY A 65 -36.74 6.77 -3.95
C GLY A 65 -36.14 6.01 -2.77
N ARG A 66 -35.97 4.72 -2.90
CA ARG A 66 -35.33 3.88 -1.91
C ARG A 66 -33.83 3.71 -2.20
N ARG A 67 -33.05 3.66 -1.15
CA ARG A 67 -31.62 3.34 -1.23
C ARG A 67 -31.35 2.01 -0.58
N PRO A 68 -30.85 1.00 -1.31
CA PRO A 68 -30.56 -0.31 -0.76
C PRO A 68 -29.41 -0.25 0.25
N ILE A 69 -29.50 -1.12 1.25
CA ILE A 69 -28.56 -1.22 2.36
C ILE A 69 -28.27 -2.71 2.60
N ILE A 70 -26.99 -3.07 2.61
CA ILE A 70 -26.52 -4.34 3.13
C ILE A 70 -25.98 -4.09 4.53
N ASP A 71 -26.55 -4.77 5.51
CA ASP A 71 -26.21 -4.66 6.91
C ASP A 71 -25.83 -6.04 7.45
N VAL A 72 -24.57 -6.21 7.80
CA VAL A 72 -24.05 -7.45 8.34
C VAL A 72 -23.50 -7.21 9.74
N ALA A 73 -24.10 -7.86 10.73
CA ALA A 73 -23.69 -7.83 12.14
C ALA A 73 -23.25 -9.21 12.66
N ASN A 74 -23.11 -10.20 11.79
CA ASN A 74 -22.69 -11.54 12.15
C ASN A 74 -21.20 -11.57 12.51
N GLN A 75 -20.89 -11.74 13.79
CA GLN A 75 -19.54 -11.72 14.31
C GLN A 75 -18.65 -12.83 13.75
N ALA A 76 -19.19 -14.04 13.58
CA ALA A 76 -18.44 -15.17 13.04
C ALA A 76 -17.95 -14.89 11.61
N VAL A 77 -18.76 -14.18 10.81
CA VAL A 77 -18.45 -13.78 9.44
C VAL A 77 -17.46 -12.60 9.40
N LEU A 78 -17.57 -11.65 10.33
CA LEU A 78 -16.76 -10.43 10.35
C LEU A 78 -15.45 -10.57 11.11
N GLN A 79 -15.26 -11.63 11.91
CA GLN A 79 -14.10 -11.82 12.78
C GLN A 79 -12.78 -11.70 12.01
N GLY A 80 -12.69 -12.33 10.82
CA GLY A 80 -11.48 -12.29 9.98
C GLY A 80 -11.16 -10.91 9.37
N LEU A 81 -12.12 -9.98 9.43
CA LEU A 81 -11.99 -8.61 8.90
C LEU A 81 -11.81 -7.57 10.02
N ALA A 82 -12.13 -7.91 11.26
CA ALA A 82 -12.21 -6.96 12.38
C ALA A 82 -10.84 -6.36 12.78
N GLU A 83 -9.75 -7.07 12.52
CA GLU A 83 -8.40 -6.59 12.84
C GLU A 83 -7.88 -5.54 11.83
N TYR A 84 -8.49 -5.45 10.65
CA TYR A 84 -8.02 -4.54 9.62
C TYR A 84 -8.60 -3.14 9.82
N PRO A 85 -7.75 -2.09 9.81
CA PRO A 85 -8.20 -0.71 10.00
C PRO A 85 -9.01 -0.17 8.83
N GLU A 86 -8.93 -0.83 7.66
CA GLU A 86 -9.55 -0.35 6.44
C GLU A 86 -9.85 -1.50 5.48
N LEU A 87 -11.07 -1.52 4.96
CA LEU A 87 -11.57 -2.51 4.00
C LEU A 87 -11.95 -1.83 2.70
N LYS A 88 -11.77 -2.51 1.58
CA LYS A 88 -12.32 -2.14 0.29
C LYS A 88 -13.52 -3.03 -0.03
N ILE A 89 -14.56 -2.41 -0.58
CA ILE A 89 -15.76 -3.08 -1.07
C ILE A 89 -15.73 -2.95 -2.59
N THR A 90 -15.65 -4.09 -3.27
CA THR A 90 -15.68 -4.16 -4.73
C THR A 90 -16.90 -4.96 -5.17
N GLY A 91 -17.53 -4.51 -6.25
CA GLY A 91 -18.71 -5.14 -6.80
C GLY A 91 -18.55 -5.52 -8.27
N TRP A 92 -19.22 -6.56 -8.67
CA TRP A 92 -19.57 -6.92 -10.04
C TRP A 92 -20.93 -7.62 -10.01
N PHE A 93 -21.52 -7.82 -11.17
CA PHE A 93 -22.88 -8.35 -11.22
C PHE A 93 -23.02 -9.61 -10.34
N GLU A 94 -24.03 -9.60 -9.45
CA GLU A 94 -24.35 -10.64 -8.47
C GLU A 94 -23.21 -11.00 -7.49
N ARG A 95 -22.26 -10.10 -7.26
CA ARG A 95 -21.21 -10.33 -6.29
C ARG A 95 -20.72 -9.04 -5.65
N LEU A 96 -20.50 -9.10 -4.34
CA LEU A 96 -19.75 -8.10 -3.58
C LEU A 96 -18.62 -8.79 -2.83
N GLN A 97 -17.42 -8.27 -2.97
CA GLN A 97 -16.25 -8.72 -2.23
C GLN A 97 -15.79 -7.63 -1.29
N ILE A 98 -15.66 -7.98 -0.04
CA ILE A 98 -15.09 -7.14 1.02
C ILE A 98 -13.76 -7.76 1.41
N SER A 99 -12.71 -6.98 1.30
CA SER A 99 -11.35 -7.44 1.59
C SER A 99 -10.50 -6.30 2.16
N PRO A 100 -9.43 -6.58 2.90
CA PRO A 100 -8.51 -5.54 3.35
C PRO A 100 -7.94 -4.75 2.18
N THR A 101 -7.72 -3.46 2.38
CA THR A 101 -6.87 -2.71 1.47
C THR A 101 -5.41 -3.21 1.58
N ARG A 102 -4.62 -3.03 0.53
CA ARG A 102 -3.18 -3.36 0.59
C ARG A 102 -2.49 -2.66 1.76
N ARG A 103 -2.87 -1.40 2.01
CA ARG A 103 -2.38 -0.61 3.14
C ARG A 103 -2.75 -1.24 4.48
N ALA A 104 -4.01 -1.62 4.68
CA ALA A 104 -4.48 -2.25 5.91
C ALA A 104 -3.78 -3.59 6.18
N ALA A 105 -3.62 -4.40 5.14
CA ALA A 105 -2.90 -5.67 5.24
C ALA A 105 -1.41 -5.45 5.59
N ALA A 106 -0.77 -4.42 5.03
CA ALA A 106 0.60 -4.07 5.36
C ALA A 106 0.73 -3.58 6.81
N ILE A 107 -0.19 -2.73 7.29
CA ILE A 107 -0.22 -2.26 8.68
C ILE A 107 -0.39 -3.44 9.65
N LEU A 108 -1.31 -4.36 9.37
CA LEU A 108 -1.51 -5.51 10.25
C LEU A 108 -0.28 -6.43 10.27
N ARG A 109 0.35 -6.63 9.10
CA ARG A 109 1.59 -7.40 9.01
C ARG A 109 2.71 -6.75 9.80
N SER A 110 2.90 -5.43 9.68
CA SER A 110 3.95 -4.71 10.42
C SER A 110 3.78 -4.78 11.94
N ARG A 111 2.53 -4.80 12.43
CA ARG A 111 2.24 -4.97 13.88
C ARG A 111 2.63 -6.35 14.43
N ARG A 112 2.82 -7.34 13.56
CA ARG A 112 3.21 -8.72 13.91
C ARG A 112 4.71 -8.96 13.78
N LEU A 113 5.45 -7.99 13.25
CA LEU A 113 6.90 -8.09 13.17
C LEU A 113 7.53 -7.94 14.56
N THR A 114 8.53 -8.74 14.81
CA THR A 114 9.33 -8.70 16.05
C THR A 114 10.80 -8.46 15.72
N PRO A 115 11.55 -7.76 16.57
CA PRO A 115 12.99 -7.60 16.39
C PRO A 115 13.74 -8.96 16.36
N PRO A 116 14.90 -9.02 15.72
CA PRO A 116 15.53 -7.93 14.97
C PRO A 116 14.86 -7.70 13.62
N PHE A 117 14.65 -6.43 13.25
CA PHE A 117 14.09 -6.04 11.96
C PHE A 117 15.18 -6.01 10.89
N ARG A 118 14.92 -6.67 9.76
CA ARG A 118 15.83 -6.67 8.61
C ARG A 118 15.67 -5.38 7.81
N VAL A 119 16.75 -4.65 7.63
CA VAL A 119 16.77 -3.35 6.97
C VAL A 119 17.39 -3.48 5.59
N LEU A 120 16.70 -2.94 4.58
CA LEU A 120 17.22 -2.72 3.23
C LEU A 120 17.40 -1.21 3.02
N GLU A 121 18.61 -0.77 2.68
CA GLU A 121 18.90 0.61 2.33
C GLU A 121 18.95 0.77 0.81
N VAL A 122 18.20 1.74 0.27
CA VAL A 122 18.22 2.09 -1.15
C VAL A 122 18.77 3.49 -1.34
N PHE A 123 19.48 3.72 -2.43
CA PHE A 123 20.31 4.92 -2.62
C PHE A 123 21.28 5.11 -1.46
N ALA A 124 21.96 4.03 -1.13
CA ALA A 124 22.65 3.84 0.15
C ALA A 124 23.81 4.84 0.35
N GLY A 125 24.40 5.34 -0.73
CA GLY A 125 25.52 6.27 -0.62
C GLY A 125 26.66 5.69 0.23
N GLY A 126 27.17 6.47 1.16
CA GLY A 126 28.16 6.01 2.14
C GLY A 126 27.60 5.32 3.39
N GLY A 127 26.29 4.97 3.43
CA GLY A 127 25.70 4.20 4.54
C GLY A 127 25.35 5.01 5.78
N THR A 128 25.20 6.32 5.68
CA THR A 128 24.93 7.18 6.86
C THR A 128 23.59 6.89 7.53
N MET A 129 22.59 6.44 6.78
CA MET A 129 21.28 6.11 7.38
C MET A 129 21.32 4.78 8.12
N THR A 130 21.95 3.77 7.56
CA THR A 130 22.14 2.47 8.24
C THR A 130 23.13 2.56 9.39
N ALA A 131 24.16 3.42 9.31
CA ALA A 131 25.08 3.66 10.41
C ALA A 131 24.37 4.13 11.69
N ALA A 132 23.28 4.90 11.56
CA ALA A 132 22.46 5.30 12.70
C ALA A 132 21.71 4.13 13.38
N LEU A 133 21.58 2.99 12.69
CA LEU A 133 20.93 1.78 13.22
C LEU A 133 21.95 0.77 13.76
N THR A 134 23.23 0.93 13.41
CA THR A 134 24.32 0.05 13.85
C THR A 134 24.50 0.13 15.37
N GLY A 135 24.68 -1.01 16.02
CA GLY A 135 24.80 -1.08 17.47
C GLY A 135 23.48 -1.14 18.22
N ASN A 136 22.38 -1.22 17.51
CA ASN A 136 21.06 -1.45 18.11
C ASN A 136 20.57 -2.86 17.71
N ASP A 137 20.45 -3.76 18.69
CA ASP A 137 20.07 -5.17 18.50
C ASP A 137 18.67 -5.37 17.88
N HIS A 138 17.88 -4.30 17.78
CA HIS A 138 16.58 -4.36 17.12
C HIS A 138 16.65 -4.32 15.60
N PHE A 139 17.83 -4.02 15.03
CA PHE A 139 17.99 -3.90 13.58
C PHE A 139 19.17 -4.72 13.07
N VAL A 140 18.94 -5.36 11.93
CA VAL A 140 19.98 -6.05 11.15
C VAL A 140 20.00 -5.46 9.75
N VAL A 141 21.09 -4.85 9.35
CA VAL A 141 21.28 -4.37 7.99
C VAL A 141 21.45 -5.58 7.08
N GLN A 142 20.43 -5.82 6.24
CA GLN A 142 20.38 -6.99 5.37
C GLN A 142 21.10 -6.75 4.05
N ALA A 143 20.85 -5.57 3.43
CA ALA A 143 21.49 -5.18 2.19
C ALA A 143 21.45 -3.67 1.96
N GLY A 144 22.35 -3.19 1.10
CA GLY A 144 22.36 -1.85 0.53
C GLY A 144 22.35 -1.87 -1.00
N ILE A 145 21.61 -0.95 -1.61
CA ILE A 145 21.59 -0.76 -3.06
C ILE A 145 22.18 0.60 -3.38
N GLU A 146 23.27 0.60 -4.14
CA GLU A 146 23.96 1.81 -4.59
C GLU A 146 24.46 1.62 -6.04
N ILE A 147 24.30 2.65 -6.86
CA ILE A 147 24.73 2.60 -8.26
C ILE A 147 26.18 3.07 -8.47
N GLU A 148 26.62 4.01 -7.64
CA GLU A 148 27.95 4.62 -7.79
C GLU A 148 29.01 3.77 -7.07
N PRO A 149 30.01 3.20 -7.81
CA PRO A 149 30.97 2.25 -7.23
C PRO A 149 31.70 2.80 -6.01
N ARG A 150 32.15 4.05 -6.04
CA ARG A 150 32.89 4.66 -4.94
C ARG A 150 32.09 4.75 -3.64
N PHE A 151 30.79 4.98 -3.74
CA PHE A 151 29.91 5.00 -2.56
C PHE A 151 29.55 3.57 -2.12
N ALA A 152 29.40 2.67 -3.07
CA ALA A 152 29.15 1.26 -2.81
C ALA A 152 30.32 0.65 -1.99
N ASP A 153 31.57 0.94 -2.36
CA ASP A 153 32.76 0.50 -1.63
C ASP A 153 32.79 1.04 -0.18
N VAL A 154 32.43 2.31 0.01
CA VAL A 154 32.35 2.92 1.35
C VAL A 154 31.24 2.25 2.19
N TRP A 155 30.08 2.01 1.57
CA TRP A 155 28.97 1.34 2.23
C TRP A 155 29.35 -0.07 2.66
N GLN A 156 29.95 -0.86 1.76
CA GLN A 156 30.39 -2.23 2.04
C GLN A 156 31.43 -2.29 3.16
N ALA A 157 32.33 -1.33 3.19
CA ALA A 157 33.32 -1.25 4.27
C ALA A 157 32.67 -0.96 5.63
N ALA A 158 31.59 -0.18 5.66
CA ALA A 158 30.83 0.11 6.88
C ALA A 158 29.91 -1.05 7.31
N HIS A 159 29.51 -1.92 6.39
CA HIS A 159 28.60 -3.04 6.61
C HIS A 159 29.13 -4.36 6.03
N PRO A 160 30.24 -4.89 6.56
CA PRO A 160 30.93 -6.06 5.96
C PRO A 160 30.08 -7.33 5.94
N GLU A 161 29.12 -7.46 6.88
CA GLU A 161 28.25 -8.63 7.01
C GLU A 161 26.97 -8.52 6.13
N ALA A 162 26.70 -7.35 5.57
CA ALA A 162 25.51 -7.10 4.78
C ALA A 162 25.78 -7.25 3.28
N ALA A 163 24.76 -7.62 2.51
CA ALA A 163 24.90 -7.77 1.06
C ALA A 163 24.91 -6.39 0.36
N LEU A 164 25.91 -6.14 -0.48
CA LEU A 164 25.92 -4.97 -1.38
C LEU A 164 25.34 -5.37 -2.74
N ILE A 165 24.34 -4.61 -3.20
CA ILE A 165 23.75 -4.73 -4.53
C ILE A 165 24.16 -3.48 -5.32
N GLN A 166 25.26 -3.55 -6.05
CA GLN A 166 25.73 -2.46 -6.89
C GLN A 166 24.94 -2.47 -8.20
N ALA A 167 23.83 -1.75 -8.24
CA ALA A 167 22.94 -1.73 -9.38
C ALA A 167 22.10 -0.45 -9.46
N ASP A 168 21.56 -0.20 -10.66
CA ASP A 168 20.48 0.77 -10.83
C ASP A 168 19.19 0.15 -10.27
N ILE A 169 18.59 0.79 -9.28
CA ILE A 169 17.33 0.33 -8.65
C ILE A 169 16.20 0.13 -9.66
N ARG A 170 16.26 0.81 -10.82
CA ARG A 170 15.27 0.69 -11.89
C ARG A 170 15.36 -0.67 -12.63
N ALA A 171 16.50 -1.32 -12.55
CA ALA A 171 16.77 -2.59 -13.19
C ALA A 171 16.41 -3.80 -12.28
N LEU A 172 16.12 -3.55 -11.00
CA LEU A 172 15.82 -4.60 -10.02
C LEU A 172 14.32 -4.82 -9.88
N GLU A 173 13.92 -6.05 -9.69
CA GLU A 173 12.58 -6.43 -9.23
C GLU A 173 12.62 -6.73 -7.72
N VAL A 174 11.45 -6.66 -7.05
CA VAL A 174 11.38 -6.95 -5.60
C VAL A 174 11.80 -8.38 -5.28
N SER A 175 11.55 -9.31 -6.22
CA SER A 175 11.97 -10.72 -6.12
C SER A 175 13.48 -10.94 -6.10
N ASP A 176 14.25 -9.98 -6.61
CA ASP A 176 15.72 -10.03 -6.68
C ASP A 176 16.38 -9.65 -5.35
N LEU A 177 15.58 -9.16 -4.41
CA LEU A 177 16.07 -8.62 -3.16
C LEU A 177 16.01 -9.66 -2.03
N PRO A 178 16.95 -9.60 -1.09
CA PRO A 178 16.81 -10.35 0.14
C PRO A 178 15.55 -9.94 0.90
N PRO A 179 14.97 -10.83 1.71
CA PRO A 179 13.80 -10.48 2.50
C PRO A 179 14.12 -9.37 3.50
N PHE A 180 13.27 -8.36 3.58
CA PHE A 180 13.41 -7.21 4.47
C PHE A 180 12.09 -6.86 5.15
N ASP A 181 12.19 -6.19 6.29
CA ASP A 181 11.05 -5.70 7.08
C ASP A 181 10.92 -4.19 7.01
N ILE A 182 12.07 -3.50 6.85
CA ILE A 182 12.17 -2.04 6.78
C ILE A 182 12.96 -1.65 5.55
N LEU A 183 12.41 -0.70 4.79
CA LEU A 183 13.07 -0.05 3.67
C LEU A 183 13.41 1.39 4.06
N ILE A 184 14.68 1.76 3.98
CA ILE A 184 15.17 3.12 4.19
C ILE A 184 15.89 3.63 2.95
N GLY A 185 16.02 4.96 2.80
CA GLY A 185 16.80 5.52 1.70
C GLY A 185 16.63 7.01 1.51
N GLY A 186 17.70 7.67 1.09
CA GLY A 186 17.75 9.08 0.73
C GLY A 186 17.52 9.28 -0.77
N ILE A 187 16.29 9.54 -1.21
CA ILE A 187 16.00 9.76 -2.63
C ILE A 187 16.82 10.94 -3.17
N PRO A 188 17.61 10.77 -4.24
CA PRO A 188 18.37 11.86 -4.84
C PRO A 188 17.45 12.99 -5.32
N CYS A 189 17.59 14.17 -4.72
CA CYS A 189 16.76 15.35 -5.04
C CYS A 189 17.50 16.43 -5.84
N THR A 190 18.67 16.12 -6.38
CA THR A 190 19.57 17.09 -7.03
C THR A 190 18.93 17.86 -8.19
N SER A 191 18.00 17.24 -8.93
CA SER A 191 17.25 17.88 -10.02
C SER A 191 16.05 18.71 -9.54
N HIS A 192 15.61 18.55 -8.30
CA HIS A 192 14.41 19.20 -7.75
C HIS A 192 14.71 20.22 -6.64
N SER A 193 15.90 20.19 -6.07
CA SER A 193 16.32 21.15 -5.04
C SER A 193 16.74 22.49 -5.64
N ASN A 194 16.55 23.59 -4.88
CA ASN A 194 17.02 24.92 -5.30
C ASN A 194 18.55 24.97 -5.52
N LEU A 195 19.31 24.18 -4.75
CA LEU A 195 20.73 24.00 -4.89
C LEU A 195 21.11 23.24 -6.18
N GLY A 196 20.31 22.26 -6.56
CA GLY A 196 20.50 21.50 -7.81
C GLY A 196 20.18 22.30 -9.06
N ARG A 197 19.22 23.25 -9.00
CA ARG A 197 18.90 24.17 -10.10
C ARG A 197 20.00 25.19 -10.35
N ALA A 198 20.76 25.59 -9.33
CA ALA A 198 21.86 26.54 -9.45
C ALA A 198 23.08 25.95 -10.14
N LYS A 199 23.27 24.62 -10.11
CA LYS A 199 24.27 23.95 -10.94
C LYS A 199 23.66 23.71 -12.30
N LYS A 200 24.08 24.49 -13.33
CA LYS A 200 23.84 24.12 -14.73
C LYS A 200 24.37 22.70 -14.91
N VAL A 201 23.44 21.74 -14.97
CA VAL A 201 23.76 20.35 -15.28
C VAL A 201 24.40 20.39 -16.65
N SER A 202 25.70 20.17 -16.73
CA SER A 202 26.39 20.03 -17.99
C SER A 202 25.71 18.88 -18.73
N ARG A 203 25.39 19.07 -20.02
CA ARG A 203 24.67 18.11 -20.87
C ARG A 203 25.30 16.71 -20.97
N ALA A 204 26.38 16.48 -20.23
CA ALA A 204 27.21 15.28 -20.38
C ALA A 204 26.98 14.18 -19.35
N ASN A 205 25.96 14.25 -18.48
CA ASN A 205 25.73 13.13 -17.54
C ASN A 205 24.35 13.10 -16.89
N PRO A 206 23.97 11.98 -16.47
CA PRO A 206 23.43 10.80 -17.07
C PRO A 206 22.05 10.46 -16.52
N SER A 207 21.54 9.41 -17.01
CA SER A 207 20.35 8.61 -16.72
C SER A 207 19.76 8.60 -15.28
N TRP A 208 20.50 8.89 -14.22
CA TRP A 208 20.00 8.93 -12.84
C TRP A 208 19.40 10.28 -12.40
N ALA A 209 19.63 11.34 -13.17
CA ALA A 209 19.12 12.70 -12.88
C ALA A 209 17.71 12.95 -13.44
N THR A 210 17.07 11.97 -14.04
CA THR A 210 15.74 12.13 -14.65
C THR A 210 14.62 12.07 -13.61
N PRO A 211 13.60 12.96 -13.67
CA PRO A 211 12.47 13.01 -12.73
C PRO A 211 11.67 11.72 -12.59
N ALA A 212 11.89 10.77 -13.50
CA ALA A 212 11.20 9.49 -13.53
C ALA A 212 11.53 8.53 -12.35
N ILE A 213 12.58 8.80 -11.57
CA ILE A 213 12.97 7.93 -10.45
C ILE A 213 11.92 7.93 -9.33
N CYS A 214 11.25 9.05 -9.14
CA CYS A 214 10.26 9.18 -8.06
C CYS A 214 8.86 8.65 -8.42
N SER A 215 8.54 8.43 -9.71
CA SER A 215 7.14 8.45 -10.08
C SER A 215 6.41 7.12 -10.16
N SER A 216 7.03 6.00 -10.51
CA SER A 216 6.20 4.81 -10.70
C SER A 216 6.74 3.50 -10.13
N ARG A 217 8.05 3.26 -10.22
CA ARG A 217 8.62 1.99 -9.75
C ARG A 217 8.94 1.98 -8.26
N PHE A 218 9.54 3.07 -7.72
CA PHE A 218 9.79 3.17 -6.28
C PHE A 218 8.50 3.17 -5.46
N CYS A 219 7.46 3.92 -5.90
CA CYS A 219 6.14 3.85 -5.27
C CYS A 219 5.49 2.47 -5.43
N ARG A 220 5.74 1.76 -6.52
CA ARG A 220 5.29 0.39 -6.71
C ARG A 220 6.03 -0.56 -5.77
N TRP A 221 7.31 -0.38 -5.56
CA TRP A 221 8.12 -1.12 -4.60
C TRP A 221 7.61 -0.94 -3.16
N CYS A 222 7.39 0.31 -2.75
CA CYS A 222 6.80 0.60 -1.44
C CYS A 222 5.40 -0.02 -1.29
N ALA A 223 4.62 -0.07 -2.36
CA ALA A 223 3.27 -0.63 -2.33
C ALA A 223 3.22 -2.17 -2.28
N THR A 224 4.25 -2.85 -2.82
CA THR A 224 4.27 -4.32 -2.92
C THR A 224 5.12 -5.02 -1.87
N GLY A 225 6.14 -4.36 -1.33
CA GLY A 225 7.13 -4.97 -0.44
C GLY A 225 7.30 -4.32 0.92
N CYS A 226 6.95 -3.03 1.08
CA CYS A 226 7.16 -2.32 2.35
C CYS A 226 5.95 -2.44 3.29
N PRO A 227 6.13 -2.86 4.54
CA PRO A 227 5.05 -2.96 5.52
C PRO A 227 4.53 -1.61 6.04
N GLN A 228 5.16 -0.48 5.73
CA GLN A 228 4.80 0.82 6.32
C GLN A 228 4.52 1.93 5.31
N PRO A 229 3.43 2.69 5.50
CA PRO A 229 3.07 3.85 4.67
C PRO A 229 3.58 5.19 5.23
N SER A 230 4.55 5.23 6.12
CA SER A 230 4.98 6.49 6.78
C SER A 230 5.64 7.52 5.85
N TYR A 231 5.95 7.15 4.61
CA TYR A 231 6.56 8.05 3.60
C TYR A 231 5.58 8.66 2.60
N SER A 232 4.26 8.58 2.86
CA SER A 232 3.24 9.07 1.91
C SER A 232 3.15 10.60 1.75
N ARG A 233 3.93 11.39 2.49
CA ARG A 233 3.88 12.86 2.36
C ARG A 233 4.69 13.44 1.19
N THR A 234 5.64 12.69 0.62
CA THR A 234 6.51 13.20 -0.45
C THR A 234 6.20 12.65 -1.84
N CYS A 235 5.42 11.59 -1.94
CA CYS A 235 4.98 11.01 -3.21
C CYS A 235 3.52 11.35 -3.50
N ARG A 236 3.17 12.64 -3.60
CA ARG A 236 1.99 13.02 -4.38
C ARG A 236 2.38 12.95 -5.87
N PRO A 237 1.65 12.24 -6.72
CA PRO A 237 1.77 12.44 -8.14
C PRO A 237 1.46 13.93 -8.39
N SER A 238 2.37 14.65 -9.01
CA SER A 238 2.05 15.96 -9.57
C SER A 238 1.01 15.71 -10.66
N GLU A 239 -0.25 15.91 -10.34
CA GLU A 239 -1.31 16.01 -11.34
C GLU A 239 -0.98 17.20 -12.23
N ARG A 240 -0.83 16.89 -13.52
CA ARG A 240 -0.88 17.78 -14.67
C ARG A 240 0.19 18.88 -14.79
N ALA A 241 1.16 18.59 -15.61
CA ALA A 241 1.62 19.57 -16.54
C ALA A 241 0.81 19.38 -17.85
N SER A 242 -0.18 20.21 -18.06
CA SER A 242 -0.79 20.40 -19.38
C SER A 242 0.29 20.91 -20.34
N PRO A 243 0.35 20.45 -21.59
CA PRO A 243 1.21 21.04 -22.59
C PRO A 243 0.54 22.36 -23.04
N GLY A 244 1.07 23.45 -22.57
CA GLY A 244 0.64 24.80 -22.95
C GLY A 244 1.85 25.71 -22.94
N ASN A 245 2.33 25.99 -24.12
CA ASN A 245 3.08 27.18 -24.56
C ASN A 245 3.96 27.91 -23.53
N TRP A 246 5.26 27.74 -23.64
CA TRP A 246 6.25 28.84 -23.87
C TRP A 246 7.60 28.23 -24.27
#